data_460691821bf62d5ebdb6cb71a2c93736
#
_entry.id   460691821bf62d5ebdb6cb71a2c93736
#
_cell.length_a   1.000
_cell.length_b   1.000
_cell.length_c   1.000
_cell.angle_alpha   90.00
_cell.angle_beta   90.00
_cell.angle_gamma   90.00
#
_symmetry.space_group_name_H-M   'P 1'
#
loop_
_entity.id
_entity.type
_entity.pdbx_description
1 polymer ?
#
loop_
_entity_poly.entity_id
_entity_poly.type
_entity_poly.pdbx_seq_one_letter_code
_entity_poly.pdbx_strand_id
1 'polypeptide(L)'
;LYERAEGQEGFVSIQGAPEKDTVGADILAAARAAQAIAPNATPKIPATLPGYEAMEAVVAAGGQVIVTEVFSVAQVVETCERWLRVTSQSGIRPPFFMSPITGILGDHLKKLARRDGLDVPNGAMEMAGVILGRACYDVVRERDYPVTLLYGGARIELDFSGLVGGDMAATINWATAAQLIERDAPARVSVTDRVDPVLVKILTEAFPEMRRALDPGGLSVEDFEEFGPVQHFRDLFIAGWDSVRTIITDARTEASV
;
A
#
# COMPACT_ATOMS: atom_id res chain seq x y z
N LEU A 1 12.07 -3.00 -20.32
CA LEU A 1 10.60 -2.97 -20.39
C LEU A 1 10.11 -1.53 -20.52
N TYR A 2 10.53 -0.62 -19.65
CA TYR A 2 10.10 0.79 -19.63
C TYR A 2 10.26 1.49 -20.98
N GLU A 3 11.45 1.42 -21.59
CA GLU A 3 11.71 2.02 -22.90
C GLU A 3 10.86 1.35 -24.02
N ARG A 4 10.68 0.03 -23.95
CA ARG A 4 9.89 -0.73 -24.93
C ARG A 4 8.39 -0.45 -24.83
N ALA A 5 7.92 -0.07 -23.66
CA ALA A 5 6.54 0.32 -23.40
C ALA A 5 6.34 1.85 -23.41
N GLU A 6 7.30 2.59 -23.99
CA GLU A 6 7.22 4.06 -24.13
C GLU A 6 6.87 4.76 -22.80
N GLY A 7 7.40 4.25 -21.67
CA GLY A 7 7.17 4.82 -20.35
C GLY A 7 5.84 4.45 -19.70
N GLN A 8 5.05 3.54 -20.27
CA GLN A 8 3.76 3.12 -19.72
C GLN A 8 3.89 1.95 -18.72
N GLU A 9 4.97 1.18 -18.80
CA GLU A 9 5.23 0.01 -17.94
C GLU A 9 6.71 -0.07 -17.54
N GLY A 10 7.04 -1.00 -16.64
CA GLY A 10 8.43 -1.26 -16.25
C GLY A 10 8.96 -0.30 -15.20
N PHE A 11 8.09 0.29 -14.40
CA PHE A 11 8.47 1.08 -13.23
C PHE A 11 9.15 0.22 -12.17
N VAL A 12 10.12 0.81 -11.48
CA VAL A 12 10.85 0.17 -10.37
C VAL A 12 10.55 0.93 -9.08
N SER A 13 9.89 0.27 -8.15
CA SER A 13 9.54 0.85 -6.85
C SER A 13 10.76 0.96 -5.95
N ILE A 14 11.03 2.15 -5.43
CA ILE A 14 12.12 2.42 -4.48
C ILE A 14 11.51 2.80 -3.13
N GLN A 15 11.76 1.97 -2.12
CA GLN A 15 11.34 2.20 -0.74
C GLN A 15 12.37 3.07 -0.01
N GLY A 16 11.91 4.11 0.69
CA GLY A 16 12.73 4.91 1.61
C GLY A 16 13.08 4.15 2.89
N ALA A 17 13.95 4.74 3.71
CA ALA A 17 14.29 4.21 5.03
C ALA A 17 13.11 4.44 5.99
N PRO A 18 12.52 3.38 6.59
CA PRO A 18 11.28 3.49 7.35
C PRO A 18 11.40 4.34 8.62
N GLU A 19 12.58 4.47 9.20
CA GLU A 19 12.84 5.35 10.35
C GLU A 19 12.74 6.85 10.01
N LYS A 20 12.64 7.20 8.71
CA LYS A 20 12.54 8.58 8.21
C LYS A 20 11.17 8.93 7.65
N ASP A 21 10.23 8.00 7.69
CA ASP A 21 8.89 8.14 7.08
C ASP A 21 7.94 9.08 7.84
N THR A 22 8.42 9.70 8.93
CA THR A 22 7.67 10.68 9.74
C THR A 22 8.10 12.12 9.51
N VAL A 23 9.11 12.35 8.66
CA VAL A 23 9.66 13.69 8.39
C VAL A 23 9.57 14.02 6.90
N GLY A 24 8.71 14.96 6.53
CA GLY A 24 8.43 15.31 5.13
C GLY A 24 9.67 15.69 4.33
N ALA A 25 10.62 16.42 4.94
CA ALA A 25 11.87 16.78 4.29
C ALA A 25 12.77 15.57 3.97
N ASP A 26 12.82 14.57 4.86
CA ASP A 26 13.58 13.34 4.66
C ASP A 26 12.94 12.45 3.60
N ILE A 27 11.59 12.34 3.62
CA ILE A 27 10.81 11.63 2.58
C ILE A 27 11.07 12.27 1.21
N LEU A 28 10.99 13.59 1.11
CA LEU A 28 11.23 14.32 -0.14
C LEU A 28 12.68 14.13 -0.64
N ALA A 29 13.66 14.18 0.25
CA ALA A 29 15.05 13.95 -0.11
C ALA A 29 15.27 12.53 -0.64
N ALA A 30 14.70 11.52 0.01
CA ALA A 30 14.75 10.14 -0.44
C ALA A 30 14.02 9.94 -1.79
N ALA A 31 12.88 10.57 -1.99
CA ALA A 31 12.14 10.52 -3.25
C ALA A 31 12.94 11.10 -4.42
N ARG A 32 13.57 12.26 -4.23
CA ARG A 32 14.44 12.88 -5.24
C ARG A 32 15.68 12.03 -5.56
N ALA A 33 16.28 11.42 -4.53
CA ALA A 33 17.40 10.51 -4.71
C ALA A 33 17.00 9.27 -5.52
N ALA A 34 15.82 8.70 -5.26
CA ALA A 34 15.28 7.59 -6.02
C ALA A 34 15.07 7.97 -7.49
N GLN A 35 14.43 9.10 -7.76
CA GLN A 35 14.18 9.59 -9.13
C GLN A 35 15.46 9.88 -9.91
N ALA A 36 16.54 10.24 -9.24
CA ALA A 36 17.84 10.48 -9.87
C ALA A 36 18.53 9.20 -10.36
N ILE A 37 18.07 8.00 -9.97
CA ILE A 37 18.67 6.72 -10.35
C ILE A 37 18.38 6.41 -11.82
N ALA A 38 17.10 6.52 -12.22
CA ALA A 38 16.64 6.21 -13.57
C ALA A 38 15.25 6.81 -13.83
N PRO A 39 14.85 7.02 -15.11
CA PRO A 39 13.53 7.56 -15.44
C PRO A 39 12.34 6.75 -14.95
N ASN A 40 12.53 5.44 -14.75
CA ASN A 40 11.51 4.51 -14.26
C ASN A 40 11.61 4.22 -12.75
N ALA A 41 12.55 4.81 -12.04
CA ALA A 41 12.65 4.67 -10.59
C ALA A 41 11.56 5.52 -9.93
N THR A 42 10.66 4.87 -9.22
CA THR A 42 9.46 5.47 -8.65
C THR A 42 9.51 5.39 -7.13
N PRO A 43 9.60 6.52 -6.43
CA PRO A 43 9.64 6.54 -4.98
C PRO A 43 8.31 6.08 -4.39
N LYS A 44 8.39 5.29 -3.31
CA LYS A 44 7.26 5.01 -2.43
C LYS A 44 7.20 6.05 -1.32
N ILE A 45 6.02 6.63 -1.14
CA ILE A 45 5.77 7.72 -0.19
C ILE A 45 4.58 7.31 0.69
N PRO A 46 4.66 7.41 2.03
CA PRO A 46 3.57 7.01 2.92
C PRO A 46 2.34 7.93 2.77
N ALA A 47 1.14 7.36 2.91
CA ALA A 47 -0.13 8.09 2.92
C ALA A 47 -0.40 8.74 4.29
N THR A 48 0.50 9.63 4.71
CA THR A 48 0.50 10.39 5.98
C THR A 48 0.70 11.88 5.71
N LEU A 49 0.44 12.74 6.67
CA LEU A 49 0.59 14.18 6.47
C LEU A 49 2.01 14.56 5.98
N PRO A 50 3.13 14.12 6.62
CA PRO A 50 4.47 14.41 6.10
C PRO A 50 4.75 13.77 4.74
N GLY A 51 4.16 12.59 4.45
CA GLY A 51 4.24 11.96 3.13
C GLY A 51 3.53 12.77 2.05
N TYR A 52 2.37 13.33 2.35
CA TYR A 52 1.65 14.17 1.38
C TYR A 52 2.41 15.45 1.03
N GLU A 53 3.08 16.09 1.98
CA GLU A 53 3.93 17.25 1.70
C GLU A 53 5.03 16.88 0.67
N ALA A 54 5.66 15.74 0.84
CA ALA A 54 6.68 15.24 -0.08
C ALA A 54 6.07 14.84 -1.45
N MET A 55 4.92 14.15 -1.44
CA MET A 55 4.21 13.74 -2.66
C MET A 55 3.83 14.97 -3.51
N GLU A 56 3.24 15.98 -2.90
CA GLU A 56 2.82 17.20 -3.60
C GLU A 56 4.02 17.90 -4.27
N ALA A 57 5.16 17.98 -3.57
CA ALA A 57 6.38 18.56 -4.13
C ALA A 57 6.98 17.74 -5.29
N VAL A 58 6.91 16.40 -5.22
CA VAL A 58 7.36 15.50 -6.29
C VAL A 58 6.45 15.61 -7.50
N VAL A 59 5.13 15.55 -7.30
CA VAL A 59 4.13 15.62 -8.37
C VAL A 59 4.12 16.99 -9.05
N ALA A 60 4.26 18.09 -8.29
CA ALA A 60 4.36 19.45 -8.85
C ALA A 60 5.57 19.62 -9.76
N ALA A 61 6.66 18.88 -9.49
CA ALA A 61 7.84 18.84 -10.34
C ALA A 61 7.74 17.86 -11.54
N GLY A 62 6.59 17.21 -11.73
CA GLY A 62 6.34 16.23 -12.79
C GLY A 62 6.86 14.82 -12.48
N GLY A 63 7.23 14.55 -11.25
CA GLY A 63 7.74 13.25 -10.83
C GLY A 63 6.62 12.24 -10.56
N GLN A 64 6.82 11.00 -10.99
CA GLN A 64 5.95 9.87 -10.70
C GLN A 64 6.06 9.43 -9.23
N VAL A 65 4.99 8.87 -8.69
CA VAL A 65 4.94 8.42 -7.29
C VAL A 65 4.14 7.13 -7.12
N ILE A 66 4.52 6.33 -6.10
CA ILE A 66 3.68 5.30 -5.51
C ILE A 66 3.35 5.76 -4.10
N VAL A 67 2.07 6.04 -3.82
CA VAL A 67 1.64 6.31 -2.44
C VAL A 67 1.33 4.99 -1.76
N THR A 68 1.93 4.74 -0.61
CA THR A 68 1.86 3.46 0.14
C THR A 68 1.34 3.68 1.56
N GLU A 69 1.30 2.61 2.36
CA GLU A 69 0.72 2.62 3.72
C GLU A 69 -0.76 3.02 3.72
N VAL A 70 -1.46 2.62 2.66
CA VAL A 70 -2.89 2.88 2.52
C VAL A 70 -3.66 1.73 3.18
N PHE A 71 -4.33 2.02 4.28
CA PHE A 71 -5.14 1.10 5.07
C PHE A 71 -6.58 1.58 5.26
N SER A 72 -6.99 2.64 4.55
CA SER A 72 -8.34 3.16 4.64
C SER A 72 -8.82 3.79 3.34
N VAL A 73 -10.14 3.80 3.15
CA VAL A 73 -10.80 4.51 2.04
C VAL A 73 -10.58 6.02 2.17
N ALA A 74 -10.52 6.55 3.40
CA ALA A 74 -10.21 7.96 3.65
C ALA A 74 -8.84 8.36 3.08
N GLN A 75 -7.79 7.51 3.26
CA GLN A 75 -6.48 7.76 2.67
C GLN A 75 -6.52 7.74 1.13
N VAL A 76 -7.31 6.85 0.53
CA VAL A 76 -7.49 6.81 -0.94
C VAL A 76 -8.06 8.12 -1.44
N VAL A 77 -9.15 8.58 -0.83
CA VAL A 77 -9.82 9.84 -1.20
C VAL A 77 -8.86 11.01 -1.07
N GLU A 78 -8.26 11.18 0.10
CA GLU A 78 -7.35 12.30 0.37
C GLU A 78 -6.16 12.33 -0.60
N THR A 79 -5.54 11.17 -0.85
CA THR A 79 -4.42 11.05 -1.78
C THR A 79 -4.81 11.50 -3.19
N CYS A 80 -5.95 11.03 -3.69
CA CYS A 80 -6.42 11.37 -5.04
C CYS A 80 -6.79 12.84 -5.16
N GLU A 81 -7.49 13.40 -4.17
CA GLU A 81 -7.88 14.82 -4.17
C GLU A 81 -6.64 15.76 -4.13
N ARG A 82 -5.61 15.39 -3.37
CA ARG A 82 -4.34 16.12 -3.34
C ARG A 82 -3.63 16.07 -4.69
N TRP A 83 -3.53 14.88 -5.28
CA TRP A 83 -2.92 14.71 -6.60
C TRP A 83 -3.65 15.52 -7.67
N LEU A 84 -4.98 15.47 -7.70
CA LEU A 84 -5.80 16.26 -8.63
C LEU A 84 -5.59 17.76 -8.45
N ARG A 85 -5.54 18.23 -7.22
CA ARG A 85 -5.28 19.65 -6.90
C ARG A 85 -3.91 20.10 -7.44
N VAL A 86 -2.85 19.34 -7.15
CA VAL A 86 -1.50 19.69 -7.58
C VAL A 86 -1.37 19.65 -9.09
N THR A 87 -1.90 18.62 -9.74
CA THR A 87 -1.83 18.48 -11.19
C THR A 87 -2.69 19.50 -11.95
N SER A 88 -3.79 19.95 -11.36
CA SER A 88 -4.58 21.04 -11.94
C SER A 88 -3.86 22.38 -11.88
N GLN A 89 -3.03 22.59 -10.86
CA GLN A 89 -2.23 23.81 -10.70
C GLN A 89 -0.97 23.82 -11.60
N SER A 90 -0.27 22.69 -11.68
CA SER A 90 0.96 22.56 -12.46
C SER A 90 0.72 22.32 -13.95
N GLY A 91 -0.43 21.78 -14.32
CA GLY A 91 -0.72 21.30 -15.68
C GLY A 91 0.02 20.01 -16.06
N ILE A 92 0.76 19.41 -15.14
CA ILE A 92 1.55 18.18 -15.36
C ILE A 92 0.87 17.01 -14.67
N ARG A 93 0.67 15.90 -15.38
CA ARG A 93 0.04 14.68 -14.85
C ARG A 93 1.00 13.49 -14.95
N PRO A 94 1.91 13.32 -13.98
CA PRO A 94 2.84 12.19 -13.98
C PRO A 94 2.11 10.87 -13.67
N PRO A 95 2.71 9.70 -13.97
CA PRO A 95 2.22 8.41 -13.54
C PRO A 95 1.97 8.38 -12.03
N PHE A 96 0.81 7.85 -11.64
CA PHE A 96 0.33 7.86 -10.27
C PHE A 96 -0.16 6.49 -9.85
N PHE A 97 0.51 5.93 -8.85
CA PHE A 97 0.18 4.64 -8.28
C PHE A 97 -0.18 4.80 -6.80
N MET A 98 -1.08 3.96 -6.33
CA MET A 98 -1.46 3.90 -4.92
C MET A 98 -1.49 2.45 -4.46
N SER A 99 -0.85 2.18 -3.32
CA SER A 99 -0.68 0.83 -2.80
C SER A 99 -1.50 0.59 -1.52
N PRO A 100 -2.75 0.14 -1.63
CA PRO A 100 -3.47 -0.44 -0.50
C PRO A 100 -2.75 -1.70 -0.02
N ILE A 101 -2.59 -1.83 1.30
CA ILE A 101 -1.84 -2.91 1.93
C ILE A 101 -2.81 -3.93 2.51
N THR A 102 -3.07 -4.98 1.75
CA THR A 102 -4.16 -5.93 2.06
C THR A 102 -3.78 -6.96 3.13
N GLY A 103 -2.73 -7.74 2.94
CA GLY A 103 -2.42 -8.85 3.85
C GLY A 103 -1.98 -8.42 5.25
N ILE A 104 -1.28 -7.30 5.37
CA ILE A 104 -0.83 -6.77 6.67
C ILE A 104 -2.01 -6.33 7.55
N LEU A 105 -3.12 -5.87 6.94
CA LEU A 105 -4.33 -5.55 7.69
C LEU A 105 -4.87 -6.80 8.41
N GLY A 106 -4.96 -7.94 7.72
CA GLY A 106 -5.38 -9.21 8.34
C GLY A 106 -4.47 -9.63 9.49
N ASP A 107 -3.16 -9.50 9.34
CA ASP A 107 -2.19 -9.79 10.40
C ASP A 107 -2.36 -8.86 11.61
N HIS A 108 -2.60 -7.58 11.37
CA HIS A 108 -2.89 -6.60 12.42
C HIS A 108 -4.15 -6.97 13.20
N LEU A 109 -5.26 -7.30 12.53
CA LEU A 109 -6.50 -7.72 13.20
C LEU A 109 -6.31 -9.01 13.99
N LYS A 110 -5.56 -9.99 13.48
CA LYS A 110 -5.21 -11.21 14.22
C LYS A 110 -4.39 -10.91 15.48
N LYS A 111 -3.50 -9.91 15.44
CA LYS A 111 -2.73 -9.43 16.62
C LYS A 111 -3.67 -8.79 17.64
N LEU A 112 -4.60 -7.94 17.20
CA LEU A 112 -5.60 -7.31 18.08
C LEU A 112 -6.51 -8.36 18.73
N ALA A 113 -7.05 -9.30 17.94
CA ALA A 113 -7.92 -10.36 18.44
C ALA A 113 -7.23 -11.17 19.58
N ARG A 114 -5.95 -11.52 19.37
CA ARG A 114 -5.17 -12.22 20.41
C ARG A 114 -4.94 -11.37 21.66
N ARG A 115 -4.60 -10.09 21.49
CA ARG A 115 -4.36 -9.16 22.61
C ARG A 115 -5.61 -8.96 23.47
N ASP A 116 -6.76 -8.82 22.81
CA ASP A 116 -8.02 -8.41 23.46
C ASP A 116 -8.94 -9.62 23.77
N GLY A 117 -8.50 -10.83 23.45
CA GLY A 117 -9.26 -12.07 23.70
C GLY A 117 -10.55 -12.15 22.88
N LEU A 118 -10.56 -11.58 21.66
CA LEU A 118 -11.74 -11.58 20.80
C LEU A 118 -11.90 -12.91 20.08
N ASP A 119 -13.10 -13.48 20.11
CA ASP A 119 -13.45 -14.68 19.37
C ASP A 119 -13.97 -14.31 17.96
N VAL A 120 -13.04 -14.06 17.04
CA VAL A 120 -13.32 -13.74 15.65
C VAL A 120 -12.80 -14.85 14.74
N PRO A 121 -13.63 -15.41 13.83
CA PRO A 121 -13.18 -16.46 12.92
C PRO A 121 -11.97 -16.02 12.07
N ASN A 122 -10.94 -16.88 12.00
CA ASN A 122 -9.74 -16.59 11.20
C ASN A 122 -10.08 -16.23 9.74
N GLY A 123 -11.00 -16.94 9.11
CA GLY A 123 -11.42 -16.67 7.73
C GLY A 123 -12.04 -15.27 7.56
N ALA A 124 -12.68 -14.71 8.59
CA ALA A 124 -13.16 -13.32 8.53
C ALA A 124 -11.98 -12.34 8.53
N MET A 125 -11.01 -12.54 9.41
CA MET A 125 -9.80 -11.68 9.47
C MET A 125 -8.95 -11.78 8.19
N GLU A 126 -8.89 -12.95 7.56
CA GLU A 126 -8.21 -13.15 6.27
C GLU A 126 -8.91 -12.42 5.13
N MET A 127 -10.23 -12.25 5.20
CA MET A 127 -10.99 -11.47 4.22
C MET A 127 -10.85 -9.95 4.40
N ALA A 128 -10.33 -9.46 5.53
CA ALA A 128 -10.26 -8.03 5.81
C ALA A 128 -9.51 -7.24 4.73
N GLY A 129 -8.37 -7.76 4.26
CA GLY A 129 -7.60 -7.15 3.19
C GLY A 129 -8.35 -7.09 1.86
N VAL A 130 -9.05 -8.16 1.49
CA VAL A 130 -9.87 -8.21 0.28
C VAL A 130 -11.03 -7.22 0.37
N ILE A 131 -11.69 -7.14 1.53
CA ILE A 131 -12.78 -6.20 1.78
C ILE A 131 -12.30 -4.76 1.63
N LEU A 132 -11.18 -4.41 2.25
CA LEU A 132 -10.58 -3.09 2.10
C LEU A 132 -10.16 -2.82 0.65
N GLY A 133 -9.48 -3.79 0.02
CA GLY A 133 -9.01 -3.65 -1.36
C GLY A 133 -10.17 -3.38 -2.33
N ARG A 134 -11.29 -4.09 -2.20
CA ARG A 134 -12.49 -3.84 -3.01
C ARG A 134 -13.11 -2.48 -2.71
N ALA A 135 -13.20 -2.07 -1.44
CA ALA A 135 -13.70 -0.74 -1.09
C ALA A 135 -12.82 0.38 -1.67
N CYS A 136 -11.48 0.21 -1.68
CA CYS A 136 -10.57 1.12 -2.36
C CYS A 136 -10.79 1.14 -3.88
N TYR A 137 -10.99 -0.04 -4.49
CA TYR A 137 -11.29 -0.14 -5.92
C TYR A 137 -12.61 0.56 -6.27
N ASP A 138 -13.65 0.31 -5.50
CA ASP A 138 -14.99 0.87 -5.73
C ASP A 138 -14.96 2.40 -5.68
N VAL A 139 -14.34 3.00 -4.66
CA VAL A 139 -14.25 4.47 -4.54
C VAL A 139 -13.43 5.09 -5.67
N VAL A 140 -12.36 4.43 -6.12
CA VAL A 140 -11.55 4.90 -7.27
C VAL A 140 -12.41 4.90 -8.55
N ARG A 141 -13.19 3.84 -8.77
CA ARG A 141 -14.08 3.72 -9.94
C ARG A 141 -15.27 4.67 -9.87
N GLU A 142 -15.92 4.79 -8.73
CA GLU A 142 -17.10 5.66 -8.54
C GLU A 142 -16.77 7.14 -8.72
N ARG A 143 -15.55 7.55 -8.33
CA ARG A 143 -15.10 8.95 -8.42
C ARG A 143 -14.24 9.23 -9.65
N ASP A 144 -14.03 8.24 -10.51
CA ASP A 144 -13.17 8.35 -11.71
C ASP A 144 -11.77 8.91 -11.40
N TYR A 145 -11.17 8.43 -10.32
CA TYR A 145 -9.84 8.87 -9.92
C TYR A 145 -8.75 8.33 -10.86
N PRO A 146 -7.83 9.18 -11.35
CA PRO A 146 -6.81 8.82 -12.32
C PRO A 146 -5.60 8.14 -11.66
N VAL A 147 -5.83 7.06 -10.92
CA VAL A 147 -4.80 6.33 -10.19
C VAL A 147 -4.79 4.85 -10.57
N THR A 148 -3.61 4.27 -10.73
CA THR A 148 -3.45 2.83 -10.83
C THR A 148 -3.27 2.24 -9.44
N LEU A 149 -4.21 1.40 -9.00
CA LEU A 149 -4.08 0.68 -7.75
C LEU A 149 -3.01 -0.42 -7.88
N LEU A 150 -2.12 -0.48 -6.88
CA LEU A 150 -1.03 -1.44 -6.78
C LEU A 150 -1.11 -2.15 -5.43
N TYR A 151 -1.90 -3.21 -5.33
CA TYR A 151 -2.06 -3.94 -4.08
C TYR A 151 -0.76 -4.53 -3.58
N GLY A 152 -0.49 -4.38 -2.28
CA GLY A 152 0.76 -4.81 -1.66
C GLY A 152 0.57 -5.52 -0.33
N GLY A 153 1.69 -6.04 0.21
CA GLY A 153 1.72 -6.65 1.53
C GLY A 153 1.02 -8.00 1.63
N ALA A 154 0.75 -8.69 0.51
CA ALA A 154 0.09 -9.99 0.50
C ALA A 154 0.83 -11.01 1.40
N ARG A 155 0.07 -11.74 2.21
CA ARG A 155 0.55 -12.81 3.11
C ARG A 155 0.05 -14.18 2.67
N ILE A 156 -1.14 -14.22 2.08
CA ILE A 156 -1.79 -15.43 1.58
C ILE A 156 -2.28 -15.19 0.15
N GLU A 157 -2.56 -16.26 -0.57
CA GLU A 157 -3.06 -16.20 -1.95
C GLU A 157 -4.31 -15.34 -2.08
N LEU A 158 -5.20 -15.37 -1.10
CA LEU A 158 -6.46 -14.63 -1.12
C LEU A 158 -6.25 -13.11 -1.20
N ASP A 159 -5.15 -12.58 -0.66
CA ASP A 159 -4.85 -11.14 -0.64
C ASP A 159 -4.73 -10.52 -2.04
N PHE A 160 -4.46 -11.31 -3.05
CA PHE A 160 -4.44 -10.88 -4.45
C PHE A 160 -5.43 -11.64 -5.34
N SER A 161 -5.68 -12.95 -5.11
CA SER A 161 -6.66 -13.70 -5.90
C SER A 161 -8.10 -13.20 -5.70
N GLY A 162 -8.38 -12.62 -4.53
CA GLY A 162 -9.65 -11.94 -4.24
C GLY A 162 -9.84 -10.59 -4.94
N LEU A 163 -8.83 -10.08 -5.65
CA LEU A 163 -8.80 -8.73 -6.24
C LEU A 163 -8.50 -8.76 -7.76
N VAL A 164 -8.55 -9.92 -8.40
CA VAL A 164 -8.27 -10.09 -9.83
C VAL A 164 -9.34 -9.43 -10.69
N GLY A 165 -8.93 -8.80 -11.81
CA GLY A 165 -9.83 -8.42 -12.91
C GLY A 165 -10.21 -6.95 -12.96
N GLY A 166 -9.57 -6.09 -12.14
CA GLY A 166 -9.66 -4.65 -12.29
C GLY A 166 -8.49 -4.07 -13.11
N ASP A 167 -8.57 -2.78 -13.45
CA ASP A 167 -7.43 -2.02 -13.97
C ASP A 167 -6.50 -1.68 -12.80
N MET A 168 -5.68 -2.66 -12.43
CA MET A 168 -4.81 -2.63 -11.26
C MET A 168 -3.66 -3.61 -11.39
N ALA A 169 -2.65 -3.46 -10.54
CA ALA A 169 -1.55 -4.39 -10.37
C ALA A 169 -1.49 -4.92 -8.93
N ALA A 170 -0.74 -6.00 -8.72
CA ALA A 170 -0.46 -6.54 -7.39
C ALA A 170 1.02 -6.92 -7.27
N THR A 171 1.61 -6.64 -6.12
CA THR A 171 2.94 -7.16 -5.77
C THR A 171 2.80 -8.58 -5.23
N ILE A 172 3.43 -9.53 -5.93
CA ILE A 172 3.43 -10.94 -5.55
C ILE A 172 4.88 -11.37 -5.30
N ASN A 173 5.16 -11.98 -4.16
CA ASN A 173 6.48 -12.54 -3.91
C ASN A 173 6.71 -13.77 -4.81
N TRP A 174 8.00 -14.05 -5.12
CA TRP A 174 8.34 -15.12 -6.05
C TRP A 174 7.86 -16.51 -5.61
N ALA A 175 7.93 -16.82 -4.32
CA ALA A 175 7.50 -18.13 -3.82
C ALA A 175 6.01 -18.39 -4.10
N THR A 176 5.18 -17.39 -3.88
CA THR A 176 3.73 -17.45 -4.17
C THR A 176 3.48 -17.51 -5.69
N ALA A 177 4.17 -16.69 -6.47
CA ALA A 177 4.04 -16.70 -7.92
C ALA A 177 4.42 -18.07 -8.51
N ALA A 178 5.53 -18.67 -8.06
CA ALA A 178 5.98 -20.00 -8.49
C ALA A 178 4.93 -21.08 -8.18
N GLN A 179 4.33 -21.05 -6.98
CA GLN A 179 3.27 -22.01 -6.61
C GLN A 179 2.01 -21.86 -7.47
N LEU A 180 1.62 -20.64 -7.82
CA LEU A 180 0.48 -20.39 -8.71
C LEU A 180 0.74 -20.91 -10.12
N ILE A 181 1.93 -20.70 -10.63
CA ILE A 181 2.36 -21.19 -11.95
C ILE A 181 2.39 -22.73 -11.96
N GLU A 182 2.98 -23.34 -10.94
CA GLU A 182 3.08 -24.82 -10.83
C GLU A 182 1.69 -25.49 -10.75
N ARG A 183 0.75 -24.87 -10.05
CA ARG A 183 -0.63 -25.38 -9.91
C ARG A 183 -1.52 -25.06 -11.10
N ASP A 184 -1.05 -24.29 -12.07
CA ASP A 184 -1.87 -23.75 -13.17
C ASP A 184 -3.18 -23.14 -12.64
N ALA A 185 -3.05 -22.30 -11.61
CA ALA A 185 -4.18 -21.76 -10.88
C ALA A 185 -5.07 -20.91 -11.81
N PRO A 186 -6.38 -21.20 -11.91
CA PRO A 186 -7.26 -20.49 -12.82
C PRO A 186 -7.41 -19.03 -12.42
N ALA A 187 -7.21 -18.11 -13.37
CA ALA A 187 -7.51 -16.71 -13.18
C ALA A 187 -9.02 -16.48 -13.32
N ARG A 188 -9.65 -15.95 -12.25
CA ARG A 188 -11.07 -15.59 -12.23
C ARG A 188 -11.21 -14.13 -11.81
N VAL A 189 -12.04 -13.38 -12.53
CA VAL A 189 -12.43 -12.04 -12.08
C VAL A 189 -13.12 -12.13 -10.73
N SER A 190 -12.61 -11.41 -9.74
CA SER A 190 -13.07 -11.49 -8.35
C SER A 190 -13.23 -10.12 -7.69
N VAL A 191 -12.61 -9.08 -8.22
CA VAL A 191 -12.64 -7.73 -7.61
C VAL A 191 -14.07 -7.18 -7.47
N THR A 192 -14.97 -7.54 -8.39
CA THR A 192 -16.38 -7.15 -8.40
C THR A 192 -17.31 -8.13 -7.68
N ASP A 193 -16.78 -9.20 -7.10
CA ASP A 193 -17.61 -10.13 -6.32
C ASP A 193 -18.17 -9.39 -5.09
N ARG A 194 -19.43 -9.69 -4.79
CA ARG A 194 -20.04 -9.14 -3.57
C ARG A 194 -19.34 -9.67 -2.35
N VAL A 195 -18.96 -8.75 -1.46
CA VAL A 195 -18.49 -9.11 -0.13
C VAL A 195 -19.68 -9.61 0.70
N ASP A 196 -19.50 -10.72 1.43
CA ASP A 196 -20.52 -11.18 2.36
C ASP A 196 -20.74 -10.12 3.46
N PRO A 197 -21.94 -9.54 3.56
CA PRO A 197 -22.24 -8.51 4.55
C PRO A 197 -22.11 -9.03 5.99
N VAL A 198 -22.22 -10.33 6.21
CA VAL A 198 -22.02 -10.94 7.53
C VAL A 198 -20.57 -10.83 7.95
N LEU A 199 -19.63 -11.06 7.04
CA LEU A 199 -18.18 -10.90 7.33
C LEU A 199 -17.82 -9.42 7.61
N VAL A 200 -18.36 -8.50 6.82
CA VAL A 200 -18.17 -7.06 7.07
C VAL A 200 -18.70 -6.68 8.44
N LYS A 201 -19.88 -7.14 8.80
CA LYS A 201 -20.50 -6.88 10.10
C LYS A 201 -19.62 -7.43 11.24
N ILE A 202 -19.21 -8.69 11.18
CA ILE A 202 -18.34 -9.32 12.17
C ILE A 202 -17.07 -8.48 12.39
N LEU A 203 -16.40 -8.09 11.30
CA LEU A 203 -15.15 -7.34 11.38
C LEU A 203 -15.36 -5.92 11.92
N THR A 204 -16.39 -5.21 11.49
CA THR A 204 -16.66 -3.83 11.92
C THR A 204 -17.24 -3.73 13.34
N GLU A 205 -17.88 -4.77 13.84
CA GLU A 205 -18.33 -4.87 15.24
C GLU A 205 -17.16 -5.22 16.17
N ALA A 206 -16.30 -6.17 15.76
CA ALA A 206 -15.16 -6.60 16.57
C ALA A 206 -14.00 -5.59 16.57
N PHE A 207 -13.77 -4.90 15.45
CA PHE A 207 -12.62 -4.00 15.28
C PHE A 207 -13.06 -2.59 14.87
N PRO A 208 -13.03 -1.61 15.81
CA PRO A 208 -13.31 -0.21 15.47
C PRO A 208 -12.42 0.33 14.33
N GLU A 209 -11.18 -0.16 14.23
CA GLU A 209 -10.26 0.21 13.16
C GLU A 209 -10.76 -0.23 11.79
N MET A 210 -11.36 -1.42 11.66
CA MET A 210 -11.93 -1.89 10.40
C MET A 210 -13.13 -1.02 9.96
N ARG A 211 -13.94 -0.57 10.91
CA ARG A 211 -15.03 0.38 10.63
C ARG A 211 -14.48 1.69 10.10
N ARG A 212 -13.45 2.25 10.77
CA ARG A 212 -12.79 3.50 10.33
C ARG A 212 -12.10 3.33 8.97
N ALA A 213 -11.52 2.17 8.70
CA ALA A 213 -10.85 1.86 7.43
C ALA A 213 -11.81 1.90 6.23
N LEU A 214 -13.04 1.41 6.40
CA LEU A 214 -14.03 1.32 5.32
C LEU A 214 -14.84 2.60 5.12
N ASP A 215 -14.90 3.48 6.12
CA ASP A 215 -15.64 4.74 6.04
C ASP A 215 -14.76 5.83 5.40
N PRO A 216 -15.19 6.44 4.27
CA PRO A 216 -14.46 7.55 3.65
C PRO A 216 -14.25 8.76 4.56
N GLY A 217 -15.08 8.93 5.59
CA GLY A 217 -14.95 9.96 6.63
C GLY A 217 -14.44 9.43 7.97
N GLY A 218 -14.01 8.16 8.04
CA GLY A 218 -13.66 7.49 9.29
C GLY A 218 -12.33 7.92 9.92
N LEU A 219 -11.49 8.61 9.14
CA LEU A 219 -10.18 9.12 9.56
C LEU A 219 -9.96 10.52 8.99
N SER A 220 -9.40 11.43 9.79
CA SER A 220 -8.83 12.68 9.30
C SER A 220 -7.38 12.49 8.86
N VAL A 221 -6.80 13.45 8.17
CA VAL A 221 -5.40 13.38 7.72
C VAL A 221 -4.42 13.29 8.90
N GLU A 222 -4.76 13.96 9.99
CA GLU A 222 -3.98 13.96 11.23
C GLU A 222 -4.01 12.59 11.93
N ASP A 223 -5.06 11.78 11.69
CA ASP A 223 -5.19 10.43 12.26
C ASP A 223 -4.33 9.39 11.50
N PHE A 224 -3.96 9.64 10.24
CA PHE A 224 -3.38 8.61 9.37
C PHE A 224 -2.08 8.02 9.90
N GLU A 225 -1.21 8.86 10.45
CA GLU A 225 0.08 8.42 10.99
C GLU A 225 -0.08 7.53 12.23
N GLU A 226 -1.06 7.86 13.08
CA GLU A 226 -1.36 7.13 14.32
C GLU A 226 -2.34 5.98 14.13
N PHE A 227 -2.82 5.75 12.89
CA PHE A 227 -3.72 4.64 12.61
C PHE A 227 -3.02 3.30 12.83
N GLY A 228 -3.60 2.43 13.65
CA GLY A 228 -2.95 1.19 14.10
C GLY A 228 -2.37 0.31 13.00
N PRO A 229 -3.06 0.05 11.87
CA PRO A 229 -2.49 -0.67 10.74
C PRO A 229 -1.26 0.02 10.11
N VAL A 230 -1.22 1.35 10.06
CA VAL A 230 -0.06 2.12 9.55
C VAL A 230 1.13 1.95 10.48
N GLN A 231 0.92 2.10 11.79
CA GLN A 231 1.96 1.88 12.79
C GLN A 231 2.48 0.44 12.76
N HIS A 232 1.57 -0.54 12.68
CA HIS A 232 1.97 -1.94 12.58
C HIS A 232 2.82 -2.22 11.33
N PHE A 233 2.47 -1.63 10.19
CA PHE A 233 3.26 -1.71 8.96
C PHE A 233 4.66 -1.12 9.16
N ARG A 234 4.75 0.09 9.71
CA ARG A 234 6.02 0.78 9.98
C ARG A 234 6.93 -0.03 10.90
N ASP A 235 6.39 -0.58 12.00
CA ASP A 235 7.13 -1.44 12.93
C ASP A 235 7.74 -2.66 12.22
N LEU A 236 6.98 -3.32 11.36
CA LEU A 236 7.46 -4.47 10.58
C LEU A 236 8.60 -4.08 9.63
N PHE A 237 8.50 -2.92 9.00
CA PHE A 237 9.53 -2.42 8.08
C PHE A 237 10.79 -1.99 8.82
N ILE A 238 10.68 -1.32 9.96
CA ILE A 238 11.83 -0.96 10.82
C ILE A 238 12.55 -2.23 11.26
N ALA A 239 11.84 -3.23 11.78
CA ALA A 239 12.44 -4.50 12.20
C ALA A 239 13.14 -5.24 11.03
N GLY A 240 12.53 -5.22 9.84
CA GLY A 240 13.15 -5.78 8.62
C GLY A 240 14.41 -5.01 8.20
N TRP A 241 14.37 -3.69 8.27
CA TRP A 241 15.49 -2.82 7.94
C TRP A 241 16.68 -3.04 8.89
N ASP A 242 16.43 -3.14 10.18
CA ASP A 242 17.46 -3.43 11.20
C ASP A 242 18.09 -4.80 10.97
N SER A 243 17.30 -5.80 10.57
CA SER A 243 17.82 -7.12 10.22
C SER A 243 18.78 -7.06 9.02
N VAL A 244 18.45 -6.30 7.98
CA VAL A 244 19.32 -6.10 6.80
C VAL A 244 20.60 -5.37 7.19
N ARG A 245 20.51 -4.32 8.03
CA ARG A 245 21.69 -3.57 8.55
C ARG A 245 22.63 -4.47 9.31
N THR A 246 22.10 -5.36 10.16
CA THR A 246 22.87 -6.35 10.90
C THR A 246 23.63 -7.28 9.95
N ILE A 247 22.95 -7.89 8.98
CA ILE A 247 23.57 -8.79 7.99
C ILE A 247 24.72 -8.08 7.24
N ILE A 248 24.51 -6.84 6.81
CA ILE A 248 25.55 -6.08 6.10
C ILE A 248 26.75 -5.78 7.01
N THR A 249 26.48 -5.44 8.28
CA THR A 249 27.56 -5.14 9.27
C THR A 249 28.39 -6.38 9.54
N ASP A 250 27.75 -7.52 9.76
CA ASP A 250 28.42 -8.80 10.00
C ASP A 250 29.29 -9.22 8.81
N ALA A 251 28.73 -9.15 7.59
CA ALA A 251 29.47 -9.46 6.36
C ALA A 251 30.69 -8.54 6.15
N ARG A 252 30.58 -7.24 6.50
CA ARG A 252 31.73 -6.31 6.43
C ARG A 252 32.81 -6.64 7.44
N THR A 253 32.41 -7.07 8.63
CA THR A 253 33.35 -7.47 9.70
C THR A 253 34.12 -8.72 9.27
N GLU A 254 33.43 -9.73 8.75
CA GLU A 254 34.04 -10.97 8.24
C GLU A 254 35.00 -10.70 7.07
N ALA A 255 34.65 -9.80 6.15
CA ALA A 255 35.49 -9.44 5.01
C ALA A 255 36.74 -8.60 5.39
N SER A 256 36.80 -8.10 6.61
CA SER A 256 37.92 -7.28 7.12
C SER A 256 38.94 -8.08 7.92
N VAL A 257 38.72 -9.38 8.10
CA VAL A 257 39.62 -10.36 8.75
C VAL A 257 40.34 -11.18 7.68
#